data_ff72e6420eeb33ef74fd34260be2b840
#
_entry.id   ff72e6420eeb33ef74fd34260be2b840
#
_cell.length_a   1.000
_cell.length_b   1.000
_cell.length_c   1.000
_cell.angle_alpha   90.00
_cell.angle_beta   90.00
_cell.angle_gamma   90.00
#
_symmetry.space_group_name_H-M   'P 1'
#
loop_
_entity.id
_entity.type
_entity.pdbx_description
1 polymer ?
#
loop_
_entity_poly.entity_id
_entity_poly.type
_entity_poly.pdbx_seq_one_letter_code
_entity_poly.pdbx_strand_id
1 'polypeptide(L)'
;APVLASLSVGAPPDIMNRDGQNWGISAFSPWGLRQHGFRAYIEMLRANLAHAGGMRIDHVLGLKRLWVVPAGADPKRGVYLNFPFDDMLRLLCLEAWRHQAVILGEDLGTIPHGLRDVLAARGILGMRVLLFEQHDGHFQTPAQYPAQALATSTTHDIPTLTGWWHGHDIDWRIKVGQVPESDRDAQWQAREKERAGLNRALCEYSGKNPDVLLNAEEAVDAAICFLAHTPAPLVLVPVEDALGLEEQTNMPGIVETHPNWRRRYPGDSATLLDSPASSRRLASFAQARRNHRGAAHR
;
A
#
# COMPACT_ATOMS: atom_id res chain seq x y z
N ALA A 1 -6.80 -24.19 -21.10
CA ALA A 1 -6.43 -24.17 -19.70
C ALA A 1 -6.85 -22.83 -19.09
N PRO A 2 -7.29 -22.77 -17.80
CA PRO A 2 -7.67 -21.52 -17.17
C PRO A 2 -6.47 -20.64 -16.78
N VAL A 3 -5.25 -21.19 -16.77
CA VAL A 3 -4.01 -20.52 -16.33
C VAL A 3 -2.98 -20.51 -17.46
N LEU A 4 -2.19 -19.45 -17.51
CA LEU A 4 -1.07 -19.26 -18.44
C LEU A 4 0.24 -19.76 -17.80
N ALA A 5 0.46 -21.07 -17.82
CA ALA A 5 1.59 -21.70 -17.10
C ALA A 5 2.99 -21.32 -17.64
N SER A 6 3.11 -20.83 -18.88
CA SER A 6 4.36 -20.39 -19.49
C SER A 6 4.67 -18.89 -19.29
N LEU A 7 3.79 -18.17 -18.60
CA LEU A 7 3.93 -16.75 -18.34
C LEU A 7 3.94 -16.48 -16.84
N SER A 8 4.73 -15.53 -16.41
CA SER A 8 4.73 -15.00 -15.04
C SER A 8 4.17 -13.60 -15.02
N VAL A 9 3.48 -13.25 -13.95
CA VAL A 9 3.03 -11.88 -13.69
C VAL A 9 4.20 -11.06 -13.15
N GLY A 10 4.23 -9.78 -13.47
CA GLY A 10 5.22 -8.86 -12.96
C GLY A 10 4.82 -7.40 -13.18
N ALA A 11 5.81 -6.54 -13.21
CA ALA A 11 5.65 -5.12 -13.51
C ALA A 11 6.69 -4.67 -14.54
N PRO A 12 6.35 -3.72 -15.42
CA PRO A 12 7.34 -3.11 -16.32
C PRO A 12 8.36 -2.29 -15.54
N PRO A 13 9.49 -1.92 -16.15
CA PRO A 13 10.41 -0.95 -15.59
C PRO A 13 9.71 0.36 -15.21
N ASP A 14 10.04 0.87 -14.03
CA ASP A 14 9.56 2.13 -13.50
C ASP A 14 10.67 2.90 -12.76
N ILE A 15 10.33 4.04 -12.14
CA ILE A 15 11.28 4.86 -11.40
C ILE A 15 11.84 4.13 -10.17
N MET A 16 11.03 3.27 -9.55
CA MET A 16 11.41 2.51 -8.35
C MET A 16 12.19 1.23 -8.69
N ASN A 17 11.85 0.60 -9.83
CA ASN A 17 12.41 -0.66 -10.29
C ASN A 17 12.80 -0.57 -11.77
N ARG A 18 13.99 -0.04 -12.05
CA ARG A 18 14.50 0.21 -13.41
C ARG A 18 14.60 -1.05 -14.29
N ASP A 19 14.65 -2.22 -13.68
CA ASP A 19 14.74 -3.50 -14.38
C ASP A 19 13.39 -4.20 -14.56
N GLY A 20 12.30 -3.61 -14.02
CA GLY A 20 11.01 -4.26 -13.93
C GLY A 20 11.00 -5.36 -12.88
N GLN A 21 9.88 -6.07 -12.76
CA GLN A 21 9.71 -7.11 -11.76
C GLN A 21 9.11 -8.37 -12.38
N ASN A 22 9.52 -9.52 -11.86
CA ASN A 22 8.90 -10.82 -12.11
C ASN A 22 8.51 -11.41 -10.75
N TRP A 23 7.20 -11.60 -10.53
CA TRP A 23 6.68 -12.02 -9.22
C TRP A 23 6.62 -13.54 -9.05
N GLY A 24 6.94 -14.30 -10.09
CA GLY A 24 6.98 -15.77 -10.03
C GLY A 24 5.62 -16.44 -9.91
N ILE A 25 4.54 -15.73 -10.20
CA ILE A 25 3.16 -16.23 -10.15
C ILE A 25 2.54 -16.24 -11.55
N SER A 26 1.66 -17.22 -11.81
CA SER A 26 0.96 -17.36 -13.08
C SER A 26 -0.33 -16.56 -13.11
N ALA A 27 -0.70 -16.04 -14.29
CA ALA A 27 -1.97 -15.37 -14.53
C ALA A 27 -3.06 -16.34 -14.96
N PHE A 28 -4.33 -15.98 -14.77
CA PHE A 28 -5.43 -16.58 -15.51
C PHE A 28 -5.28 -16.32 -17.01
N SER A 29 -5.80 -17.24 -17.81
CA SER A 29 -5.97 -17.01 -19.26
C SER A 29 -7.26 -16.22 -19.49
N PRO A 30 -7.22 -15.02 -20.07
CA PRO A 30 -8.44 -14.25 -20.36
C PRO A 30 -9.42 -15.02 -21.25
N TRP A 31 -8.90 -15.77 -22.21
CA TRP A 31 -9.69 -16.62 -23.07
C TRP A 31 -10.22 -17.85 -22.32
N GLY A 32 -9.38 -18.50 -21.51
CA GLY A 32 -9.77 -19.65 -20.69
C GLY A 32 -10.82 -19.27 -19.64
N LEU A 33 -10.77 -18.08 -19.04
CA LEU A 33 -11.80 -17.57 -18.14
C LEU A 33 -13.16 -17.54 -18.83
N ARG A 34 -13.25 -16.92 -20.02
CA ARG A 34 -14.51 -16.85 -20.78
C ARG A 34 -15.01 -18.24 -21.18
N GLN A 35 -14.13 -19.08 -21.69
CA GLN A 35 -14.49 -20.42 -22.15
C GLN A 35 -15.07 -21.30 -21.04
N HIS A 36 -14.61 -21.10 -19.80
CA HIS A 36 -15.07 -21.88 -18.64
C HIS A 36 -16.01 -21.09 -17.71
N GLY A 37 -16.69 -20.05 -18.23
CA GLY A 37 -17.66 -19.26 -17.47
C GLY A 37 -17.09 -18.63 -16.20
N PHE A 38 -15.83 -18.23 -16.21
CA PHE A 38 -15.11 -17.63 -15.07
C PHE A 38 -15.05 -18.49 -13.81
N ARG A 39 -15.33 -19.80 -13.91
CA ARG A 39 -15.47 -20.68 -12.75
C ARG A 39 -14.28 -20.58 -11.78
N ALA A 40 -13.05 -20.68 -12.28
CA ALA A 40 -11.86 -20.63 -11.42
C ALA A 40 -11.73 -19.30 -10.67
N TYR A 41 -12.05 -18.19 -11.31
CA TYR A 41 -12.06 -16.86 -10.68
C TYR A 41 -13.14 -16.74 -9.60
N ILE A 42 -14.37 -17.22 -9.90
CA ILE A 42 -15.49 -17.22 -8.95
C ILE A 42 -15.16 -18.07 -7.72
N GLU A 43 -14.62 -19.28 -7.92
CA GLU A 43 -14.25 -20.18 -6.83
C GLU A 43 -13.13 -19.58 -5.95
N MET A 44 -12.15 -18.91 -6.56
CA MET A 44 -11.12 -18.18 -5.82
C MET A 44 -11.73 -17.07 -4.95
N LEU A 45 -12.63 -16.25 -5.50
CA LEU A 45 -13.31 -15.20 -4.74
C LEU A 45 -14.10 -15.77 -3.55
N ARG A 46 -14.88 -16.82 -3.78
CA ARG A 46 -15.69 -17.48 -2.74
C ARG A 46 -14.82 -18.05 -1.64
N ALA A 47 -13.73 -18.72 -1.99
CA ALA A 47 -12.81 -19.29 -1.01
C ALA A 47 -12.20 -18.22 -0.09
N ASN A 48 -11.85 -17.06 -0.65
CA ASN A 48 -11.31 -15.94 0.14
C ASN A 48 -12.38 -15.23 0.98
N LEU A 49 -13.59 -15.09 0.47
CA LEU A 49 -14.68 -14.34 1.13
C LEU A 49 -15.45 -15.19 2.15
N ALA A 50 -15.32 -16.52 2.13
CA ALA A 50 -16.06 -17.43 3.01
C ALA A 50 -15.84 -17.19 4.50
N HIS A 51 -14.68 -16.63 4.88
CA HIS A 51 -14.25 -16.48 6.27
C HIS A 51 -13.83 -15.06 6.64
N ALA A 52 -14.14 -14.05 5.81
CA ALA A 52 -13.71 -12.68 6.02
C ALA A 52 -14.82 -11.67 5.67
N GLY A 53 -14.95 -10.63 6.47
CA GLY A 53 -15.86 -9.50 6.20
C GLY A 53 -15.35 -8.53 5.12
N GLY A 54 -14.18 -8.78 4.55
CA GLY A 54 -13.59 -8.00 3.47
C GLY A 54 -12.37 -8.67 2.89
N MET A 55 -11.95 -8.22 1.71
CA MET A 55 -10.79 -8.74 0.99
C MET A 55 -10.01 -7.60 0.34
N ARG A 56 -8.70 -7.59 0.51
CA ARG A 56 -7.78 -6.76 -0.27
C ARG A 56 -7.38 -7.51 -1.54
N ILE A 57 -7.61 -6.91 -2.67
CA ILE A 57 -7.09 -7.37 -3.96
C ILE A 57 -5.80 -6.62 -4.22
N ASP A 58 -4.71 -7.36 -4.18
CA ASP A 58 -3.41 -6.85 -4.54
C ASP A 58 -3.35 -6.57 -6.04
N HIS A 59 -2.71 -5.46 -6.41
CA HIS A 59 -2.62 -5.02 -7.79
C HIS A 59 -3.97 -5.10 -8.53
N VAL A 60 -4.98 -4.37 -8.04
CA VAL A 60 -6.36 -4.40 -8.59
C VAL A 60 -6.44 -4.05 -10.07
N LEU A 61 -5.44 -3.34 -10.59
CA LEU A 61 -5.25 -3.09 -12.02
C LEU A 61 -5.19 -4.38 -12.85
N GLY A 62 -4.79 -5.48 -12.22
CA GLY A 62 -4.75 -6.81 -12.81
C GLY A 62 -6.10 -7.32 -13.29
N LEU A 63 -7.22 -6.79 -12.77
CA LEU A 63 -8.54 -7.05 -13.33
C LEU A 63 -8.71 -6.51 -14.75
N LYS A 64 -7.97 -5.46 -15.11
CA LYS A 64 -8.01 -4.81 -16.43
C LYS A 64 -6.87 -5.27 -17.33
N ARG A 65 -5.64 -5.29 -16.80
CA ARG A 65 -4.46 -5.74 -17.52
C ARG A 65 -3.36 -6.18 -16.57
N LEU A 66 -2.59 -7.17 -16.95
CA LEU A 66 -1.39 -7.61 -16.24
C LEU A 66 -0.18 -7.49 -17.14
N TRP A 67 0.95 -7.07 -16.56
CA TRP A 67 2.24 -7.23 -17.19
C TRP A 67 2.65 -8.70 -17.08
N VAL A 68 2.83 -9.37 -18.20
CA VAL A 68 3.20 -10.78 -18.24
C VAL A 68 4.55 -10.94 -18.92
N VAL A 69 5.38 -11.78 -18.32
CA VAL A 69 6.75 -12.05 -18.75
C VAL A 69 6.87 -13.52 -19.13
N PRO A 70 7.41 -13.87 -20.30
CA PRO A 70 7.67 -15.26 -20.64
C PRO A 70 8.60 -15.93 -19.61
N ALA A 71 8.37 -17.21 -19.34
CA ALA A 71 9.20 -17.96 -18.40
C ALA A 71 10.70 -17.88 -18.77
N GLY A 72 11.53 -17.51 -17.81
CA GLY A 72 12.98 -17.34 -18.00
C GLY A 72 13.41 -16.08 -18.76
N ALA A 73 12.49 -15.20 -19.15
CA ALA A 73 12.81 -13.95 -19.81
C ALA A 73 13.08 -12.82 -18.81
N ASP A 74 13.83 -11.81 -19.26
CA ASP A 74 14.01 -10.55 -18.54
C ASP A 74 12.64 -9.84 -18.37
N PRO A 75 12.31 -9.29 -17.19
CA PRO A 75 11.06 -8.55 -16.97
C PRO A 75 10.80 -7.41 -17.96
N LYS A 76 11.85 -6.78 -18.51
CA LYS A 76 11.75 -5.75 -19.57
C LYS A 76 11.11 -6.26 -20.86
N ARG A 77 11.11 -7.57 -21.09
CA ARG A 77 10.56 -8.21 -22.30
C ARG A 77 9.11 -8.65 -22.14
N GLY A 78 8.45 -8.23 -21.06
CA GLY A 78 7.04 -8.49 -20.86
C GLY A 78 6.15 -7.65 -21.78
N VAL A 79 4.86 -7.95 -21.73
CA VAL A 79 3.80 -7.22 -22.43
C VAL A 79 2.57 -7.11 -21.55
N TYR A 80 1.74 -6.08 -21.77
CA TYR A 80 0.43 -6.01 -21.13
C TYR A 80 -0.55 -6.97 -21.80
N LEU A 81 -1.13 -7.85 -21.01
CA LEU A 81 -2.23 -8.71 -21.39
C LEU A 81 -3.53 -8.15 -20.82
N ASN A 82 -4.50 -7.83 -21.69
CA ASN A 82 -5.81 -7.33 -21.28
C ASN A 82 -6.73 -8.47 -20.83
N PHE A 83 -7.53 -8.18 -19.81
CA PHE A 83 -8.49 -9.10 -19.22
C PHE A 83 -9.94 -8.66 -19.51
N PRO A 84 -10.92 -9.56 -19.40
CA PRO A 84 -12.34 -9.23 -19.52
C PRO A 84 -12.83 -8.46 -18.28
N PHE A 85 -12.35 -7.22 -18.17
CA PHE A 85 -12.47 -6.36 -16.99
C PHE A 85 -13.89 -6.22 -16.49
N ASP A 86 -14.83 -5.91 -17.38
CA ASP A 86 -16.23 -5.66 -16.98
C ASP A 86 -16.88 -6.91 -16.39
N ASP A 87 -16.62 -8.09 -16.97
CA ASP A 87 -17.15 -9.36 -16.48
C ASP A 87 -16.52 -9.72 -15.13
N MET A 88 -15.20 -9.61 -15.00
CA MET A 88 -14.50 -9.89 -13.75
C MET A 88 -14.94 -8.94 -12.64
N LEU A 89 -15.11 -7.65 -12.94
CA LEU A 89 -15.54 -6.65 -11.98
C LEU A 89 -16.99 -6.89 -11.52
N ARG A 90 -17.90 -7.25 -12.43
CA ARG A 90 -19.29 -7.61 -12.08
C ARG A 90 -19.34 -8.85 -11.19
N LEU A 91 -18.54 -9.86 -11.49
CA LEU A 91 -18.45 -11.08 -10.68
C LEU A 91 -17.88 -10.79 -9.29
N LEU A 92 -16.84 -9.95 -9.20
CA LEU A 92 -16.30 -9.50 -7.92
C LEU A 92 -17.37 -8.80 -7.07
N CYS A 93 -18.11 -7.86 -7.66
CA CYS A 93 -19.17 -7.15 -6.95
C CYS A 93 -20.31 -8.10 -6.52
N LEU A 94 -20.68 -9.07 -7.37
CA LEU A 94 -21.69 -10.07 -7.04
C LEU A 94 -21.28 -10.96 -5.87
N GLU A 95 -20.05 -11.47 -5.88
CA GLU A 95 -19.57 -12.33 -4.80
C GLU A 95 -19.34 -11.53 -3.51
N ALA A 96 -18.84 -10.29 -3.59
CA ALA A 96 -18.75 -9.39 -2.44
C ALA A 96 -20.12 -9.13 -1.81
N TRP A 97 -21.14 -8.85 -2.62
CA TRP A 97 -22.52 -8.65 -2.15
C TRP A 97 -23.09 -9.90 -1.49
N ARG A 98 -22.88 -11.10 -2.08
CA ARG A 98 -23.34 -12.38 -1.52
C ARG A 98 -22.74 -12.68 -0.16
N HIS A 99 -21.48 -12.29 0.05
CA HIS A 99 -20.75 -12.52 1.29
C HIS A 99 -20.83 -11.33 2.25
N GLN A 100 -21.55 -10.25 1.90
CA GLN A 100 -21.63 -9.00 2.67
C GLN A 100 -20.25 -8.45 3.02
N ALA A 101 -19.32 -8.51 2.07
CA ALA A 101 -17.91 -8.21 2.26
C ALA A 101 -17.51 -6.89 1.60
N VAL A 102 -16.59 -6.17 2.25
CA VAL A 102 -15.95 -4.97 1.71
C VAL A 102 -14.79 -5.37 0.82
N ILE A 103 -14.68 -4.75 -0.35
CA ILE A 103 -13.53 -4.95 -1.25
C ILE A 103 -12.62 -3.73 -1.19
N LEU A 104 -11.33 -4.00 -1.00
CA LEU A 104 -10.24 -3.05 -1.07
C LEU A 104 -9.41 -3.38 -2.30
N GLY A 105 -9.26 -2.44 -3.22
CA GLY A 105 -8.38 -2.59 -4.37
C GLY A 105 -7.07 -1.85 -4.12
N GLU A 106 -5.95 -2.55 -4.14
CA GLU A 106 -4.66 -1.88 -4.15
C GLU A 106 -4.47 -1.22 -5.53
N ASP A 107 -4.56 0.10 -5.55
CA ASP A 107 -4.52 0.97 -6.72
C ASP A 107 -3.31 1.90 -6.70
N LEU A 108 -2.16 1.39 -6.25
CA LEU A 108 -0.90 2.12 -6.22
C LEU A 108 -0.16 2.01 -7.56
N GLY A 109 0.79 2.90 -7.81
CA GLY A 109 1.60 2.92 -9.04
C GLY A 109 0.90 3.59 -10.23
N THR A 110 1.21 3.13 -11.45
CA THR A 110 0.70 3.73 -12.70
C THR A 110 -0.71 3.27 -13.03
N ILE A 111 -1.68 4.09 -12.68
CA ILE A 111 -3.11 3.79 -12.80
C ILE A 111 -3.64 4.18 -14.18
N PRO A 112 -4.32 3.28 -14.91
CA PRO A 112 -5.04 3.63 -16.13
C PRO A 112 -6.09 4.71 -15.86
N HIS A 113 -6.18 5.70 -16.76
CA HIS A 113 -7.15 6.78 -16.64
C HIS A 113 -8.57 6.26 -16.44
N GLY A 114 -9.31 6.85 -15.50
CA GLY A 114 -10.70 6.51 -15.17
C GLY A 114 -10.91 5.20 -14.41
N LEU A 115 -9.86 4.41 -14.13
CA LEU A 115 -10.03 3.14 -13.42
C LEU A 115 -10.49 3.36 -11.97
N ARG A 116 -9.94 4.34 -11.27
CA ARG A 116 -10.35 4.67 -9.89
C ARG A 116 -11.82 5.03 -9.80
N ASP A 117 -12.32 5.82 -10.76
CA ASP A 117 -13.73 6.23 -10.80
C ASP A 117 -14.65 5.03 -11.02
N VAL A 118 -14.25 4.09 -11.89
CA VAL A 118 -14.99 2.85 -12.15
C VAL A 118 -15.04 1.95 -10.91
N LEU A 119 -13.95 1.82 -10.17
CA LEU A 119 -13.90 1.05 -8.92
C LEU A 119 -14.74 1.72 -7.83
N ALA A 120 -14.57 3.03 -7.65
CA ALA A 120 -15.31 3.82 -6.66
C ALA A 120 -16.82 3.79 -6.90
N ALA A 121 -17.28 3.89 -8.17
CA ALA A 121 -18.68 3.78 -8.54
C ALA A 121 -19.32 2.41 -8.19
N ARG A 122 -18.50 1.41 -7.87
CA ARG A 122 -18.92 0.08 -7.44
C ARG A 122 -18.68 -0.20 -5.96
N GLY A 123 -18.32 0.83 -5.19
CA GLY A 123 -18.07 0.71 -3.76
C GLY A 123 -16.77 -0.02 -3.41
N ILE A 124 -15.86 -0.19 -4.37
CA ILE A 124 -14.52 -0.75 -4.12
C ILE A 124 -13.65 0.38 -3.61
N LEU A 125 -13.11 0.22 -2.41
CA LEU A 125 -12.24 1.21 -1.79
C LEU A 125 -10.84 1.14 -2.40
N GLY A 126 -10.27 2.29 -2.78
CA GLY A 126 -8.86 2.39 -3.14
C GLY A 126 -7.95 2.46 -1.91
N MET A 127 -6.65 2.44 -2.11
CA MET A 127 -5.67 2.63 -1.04
C MET A 127 -5.01 4.02 -1.14
N ARG A 128 -4.81 4.66 0.02
CA ARG A 128 -4.05 5.91 0.14
C ARG A 128 -2.98 5.71 1.21
N VAL A 129 -1.76 5.84 0.79
CA VAL A 129 -0.58 5.67 1.65
C VAL A 129 0.02 7.05 1.90
N LEU A 130 0.15 7.45 3.16
CA LEU A 130 0.57 8.79 3.55
C LEU A 130 1.80 9.29 2.77
N LEU A 131 2.83 8.44 2.64
CA LEU A 131 4.07 8.82 1.97
C LEU A 131 3.91 9.08 0.46
N PHE A 132 2.81 8.64 -0.15
CA PHE A 132 2.50 8.84 -1.57
C PHE A 132 1.49 9.96 -1.82
N GLU A 133 0.77 10.40 -0.78
CA GLU A 133 -0.24 11.45 -0.92
C GLU A 133 0.41 12.85 -0.87
N GLN A 134 1.34 13.06 -1.80
CA GLN A 134 2.09 14.31 -1.94
C GLN A 134 2.46 14.57 -3.40
N HIS A 135 2.76 15.82 -3.70
CA HIS A 135 3.36 16.24 -4.95
C HIS A 135 4.49 17.21 -4.68
N ASP A 136 5.70 16.85 -5.09
CA ASP A 136 6.91 17.68 -4.94
C ASP A 136 7.16 18.16 -3.49
N GLY A 137 6.91 17.27 -2.51
CA GLY A 137 7.04 17.56 -1.08
C GLY A 137 5.86 18.31 -0.45
N HIS A 138 4.78 18.55 -1.19
CA HIS A 138 3.54 19.11 -0.67
C HIS A 138 2.55 18.01 -0.36
N PHE A 139 2.40 17.66 0.91
CA PHE A 139 1.49 16.60 1.36
C PHE A 139 0.03 17.10 1.38
N GLN A 140 -0.88 16.22 0.97
CA GLN A 140 -2.32 16.48 1.05
C GLN A 140 -2.76 16.58 2.50
N THR A 141 -3.70 17.50 2.78
CA THR A 141 -4.34 17.57 4.10
C THR A 141 -5.29 16.39 4.31
N PRO A 142 -5.66 16.02 5.55
CA PRO A 142 -6.62 14.92 5.78
C PRO A 142 -7.93 15.08 5.02
N ALA A 143 -8.44 16.29 4.88
CA ALA A 143 -9.71 16.57 4.18
C ALA A 143 -9.64 16.31 2.66
N GLN A 144 -8.46 16.26 2.07
CA GLN A 144 -8.26 16.00 0.64
C GLN A 144 -8.26 14.51 0.29
N TYR A 145 -8.20 13.63 1.31
CA TYR A 145 -8.28 12.19 1.07
C TYR A 145 -9.70 11.81 0.60
N PRO A 146 -9.82 10.87 -0.34
CA PRO A 146 -11.14 10.44 -0.80
C PRO A 146 -11.90 9.65 0.28
N ALA A 147 -13.22 9.89 0.35
CA ALA A 147 -14.09 9.14 1.26
C ALA A 147 -14.25 7.65 0.90
N GLN A 148 -13.88 7.27 -0.32
CA GLN A 148 -13.93 5.88 -0.78
C GLN A 148 -12.52 5.28 -0.85
N ALA A 149 -11.82 5.30 0.28
CA ALA A 149 -10.48 4.74 0.39
C ALA A 149 -10.26 4.07 1.75
N LEU A 150 -9.24 3.23 1.78
CA LEU A 150 -8.51 2.89 2.98
C LEU A 150 -7.29 3.80 3.06
N ALA A 151 -7.09 4.50 4.17
CA ALA A 151 -5.88 5.27 4.42
C ALA A 151 -4.94 4.50 5.35
N THR A 152 -3.63 4.58 5.09
CA THR A 152 -2.60 3.94 5.92
C THR A 152 -1.32 4.78 5.93
N SER A 153 -0.52 4.65 6.97
CA SER A 153 0.77 5.34 7.05
C SER A 153 1.77 4.75 6.06
N THR A 154 1.92 3.44 6.07
CA THR A 154 2.85 2.70 5.21
C THR A 154 2.22 1.37 4.79
N THR A 155 2.99 0.55 4.07
CA THR A 155 2.66 -0.85 3.74
C THR A 155 3.87 -1.73 4.01
N HIS A 156 3.70 -3.04 3.91
CA HIS A 156 4.80 -4.00 4.05
C HIS A 156 5.90 -3.85 3.00
N ASP A 157 5.61 -3.22 1.85
CA ASP A 157 6.51 -3.08 0.70
C ASP A 157 7.30 -1.77 0.67
N ILE A 158 7.06 -0.89 1.64
CA ILE A 158 7.76 0.40 1.76
C ILE A 158 8.34 0.55 3.16
N PRO A 159 9.23 1.51 3.38
CA PRO A 159 9.81 1.73 4.71
C PRO A 159 8.73 2.03 5.74
N THR A 160 8.96 1.66 6.99
CA THR A 160 8.19 2.15 8.14
C THR A 160 8.32 3.66 8.25
N LEU A 161 7.41 4.34 8.93
CA LEU A 161 7.53 5.79 9.15
C LEU A 161 8.84 6.16 9.83
N THR A 162 9.26 5.41 10.85
CA THR A 162 10.54 5.63 11.54
C THR A 162 11.73 5.44 10.61
N GLY A 163 11.74 4.33 9.86
CA GLY A 163 12.80 4.05 8.90
C GLY A 163 12.89 5.09 7.79
N TRP A 164 11.75 5.52 7.27
CA TRP A 164 11.67 6.58 6.28
C TRP A 164 12.16 7.92 6.84
N TRP A 165 11.78 8.25 8.07
CA TRP A 165 12.18 9.50 8.74
C TRP A 165 13.69 9.59 8.93
N HIS A 166 14.33 8.48 9.26
CA HIS A 166 15.78 8.36 9.41
C HIS A 166 16.54 8.11 8.10
N GLY A 167 15.84 7.81 6.98
CA GLY A 167 16.48 7.47 5.72
C GLY A 167 17.08 6.06 5.67
N HIS A 168 16.68 5.19 6.60
CA HIS A 168 17.19 3.82 6.72
C HIS A 168 16.95 2.97 5.46
N ASP A 169 15.86 3.23 4.76
CA ASP A 169 15.54 2.63 3.47
C ASP A 169 16.53 3.03 2.35
N ILE A 170 17.08 4.24 2.41
CA ILE A 170 18.10 4.70 1.46
C ILE A 170 19.36 3.84 1.62
N ASP A 171 19.80 3.63 2.86
CA ASP A 171 20.95 2.80 3.16
C ASP A 171 20.75 1.35 2.72
N TRP A 172 19.54 0.79 2.98
CA TRP A 172 19.21 -0.55 2.50
C TRP A 172 19.22 -0.65 0.98
N ARG A 173 18.58 0.29 0.26
CA ARG A 173 18.53 0.28 -1.21
C ARG A 173 19.92 0.37 -1.84
N ILE A 174 20.81 1.13 -1.26
CA ILE A 174 22.22 1.18 -1.67
C ILE A 174 22.92 -0.15 -1.36
N LYS A 175 22.78 -0.63 -0.14
CA LYS A 175 23.41 -1.89 0.31
C LYS A 175 23.04 -3.10 -0.55
N VAL A 176 21.79 -3.16 -1.04
CA VAL A 176 21.33 -4.27 -1.89
C VAL A 176 21.50 -3.99 -3.39
N GLY A 177 22.07 -2.85 -3.76
CA GLY A 177 22.37 -2.50 -5.15
C GLY A 177 21.20 -2.01 -5.97
N GLN A 178 20.05 -1.68 -5.35
CA GLN A 178 18.92 -1.05 -6.06
C GLN A 178 19.20 0.41 -6.43
N VAL A 179 20.03 1.08 -5.67
CA VAL A 179 20.49 2.44 -5.92
C VAL A 179 22.02 2.43 -5.91
N PRO A 180 22.68 3.01 -6.92
CA PRO A 180 24.14 3.17 -6.92
C PRO A 180 24.61 4.04 -5.74
N GLU A 181 25.78 3.75 -5.18
CA GLU A 181 26.40 4.59 -4.14
C GLU A 181 26.59 6.05 -4.58
N SER A 182 26.86 6.28 -5.88
CA SER A 182 26.96 7.62 -6.46
C SER A 182 25.71 8.47 -6.32
N ASP A 183 24.55 7.86 -6.16
CA ASP A 183 23.26 8.53 -6.08
C ASP A 183 22.84 8.82 -4.63
N ARG A 184 23.64 8.42 -3.63
CA ARG A 184 23.36 8.58 -2.19
C ARG A 184 22.94 10.00 -1.82
N ASP A 185 23.77 10.97 -2.19
CA ASP A 185 23.53 12.36 -1.84
C ASP A 185 22.24 12.91 -2.46
N ALA A 186 21.96 12.51 -3.69
CA ALA A 186 20.72 12.90 -4.37
C ALA A 186 19.49 12.28 -3.70
N GLN A 187 19.56 11.01 -3.25
CA GLN A 187 18.49 10.36 -2.50
C GLN A 187 18.25 11.06 -1.16
N TRP A 188 19.31 11.45 -0.44
CA TRP A 188 19.21 12.18 0.82
C TRP A 188 18.63 13.58 0.64
N GLN A 189 19.05 14.31 -0.39
CA GLN A 189 18.47 15.64 -0.70
C GLN A 189 16.97 15.55 -1.01
N ALA A 190 16.57 14.55 -1.78
CA ALA A 190 15.15 14.32 -2.06
C ALA A 190 14.38 13.98 -0.77
N ARG A 191 14.92 13.11 0.09
CA ARG A 191 14.33 12.73 1.37
C ARG A 191 14.20 13.93 2.32
N GLU A 192 15.19 14.80 2.39
CA GLU A 192 15.14 16.00 3.24
C GLU A 192 14.01 16.94 2.81
N LYS A 193 13.81 17.12 1.51
CA LYS A 193 12.70 17.91 0.97
C LYS A 193 11.35 17.29 1.33
N GLU A 194 11.19 15.99 1.11
CA GLU A 194 9.95 15.28 1.47
C GLU A 194 9.70 15.30 2.98
N ARG A 195 10.73 15.06 3.79
CA ARG A 195 10.65 15.09 5.27
C ARG A 195 10.26 16.46 5.78
N ALA A 196 10.82 17.54 5.23
CA ALA A 196 10.44 18.90 5.57
C ALA A 196 8.97 19.19 5.19
N GLY A 197 8.52 18.68 4.04
CA GLY A 197 7.12 18.79 3.60
C GLY A 197 6.16 18.05 4.52
N LEU A 198 6.47 16.81 4.88
CA LEU A 198 5.66 16.03 5.82
C LEU A 198 5.65 16.69 7.20
N ASN A 199 6.82 17.14 7.71
CA ASN A 199 6.90 17.86 8.97
C ASN A 199 5.96 19.07 8.99
N ARG A 200 5.99 19.88 7.93
CA ARG A 200 5.11 21.05 7.81
C ARG A 200 3.64 20.64 7.87
N ALA A 201 3.21 19.67 7.08
CA ALA A 201 1.82 19.21 7.06
C ALA A 201 1.35 18.68 8.42
N LEU A 202 2.21 17.94 9.12
CA LEU A 202 1.91 17.40 10.45
C LEU A 202 1.86 18.50 11.52
N CYS A 203 2.78 19.46 11.48
CA CYS A 203 2.84 20.58 12.43
C CYS A 203 1.66 21.54 12.23
N GLU A 204 1.39 21.96 11.01
CA GLU A 204 0.24 22.82 10.67
C GLU A 204 -1.08 22.18 11.14
N TYR A 205 -1.23 20.88 10.87
CA TYR A 205 -2.42 20.13 11.29
C TYR A 205 -2.57 20.04 12.82
N SER A 206 -1.47 19.84 13.54
CA SER A 206 -1.45 19.72 15.01
C SER A 206 -1.32 21.06 15.75
N GLY A 207 -1.25 22.19 15.05
CA GLY A 207 -1.05 23.53 15.63
C GLY A 207 0.34 23.74 16.22
N LYS A 208 1.34 22.96 15.79
CA LYS A 208 2.74 23.11 16.16
C LYS A 208 3.47 24.05 15.19
N ASN A 209 4.62 24.55 15.61
CA ASN A 209 5.47 25.36 14.73
C ASN A 209 6.11 24.48 13.63
N PRO A 210 5.82 24.71 12.34
CA PRO A 210 6.36 23.92 11.23
C PRO A 210 7.86 24.11 11.01
N ASP A 211 8.46 25.18 11.53
CA ASP A 211 9.90 25.44 11.41
C ASP A 211 10.74 24.57 12.37
N VAL A 212 10.09 23.89 13.33
CA VAL A 212 10.74 22.95 14.23
C VAL A 212 10.57 21.53 13.68
N LEU A 213 11.69 20.88 13.39
CA LEU A 213 11.66 19.50 12.93
C LEU A 213 11.30 18.57 14.10
N LEU A 214 10.23 17.79 13.92
CA LEU A 214 9.85 16.74 14.85
C LEU A 214 10.95 15.66 14.91
N ASN A 215 11.13 15.03 16.05
CA ASN A 215 11.87 13.77 16.10
C ASN A 215 11.02 12.63 15.50
N ALA A 216 11.62 11.46 15.26
CA ALA A 216 10.94 10.34 14.59
C ALA A 216 9.69 9.86 15.37
N GLU A 217 9.75 9.77 16.70
CA GLU A 217 8.62 9.34 17.53
C GLU A 217 7.46 10.35 17.44
N GLU A 218 7.77 11.64 17.55
CA GLU A 218 6.78 12.72 17.40
C GLU A 218 6.15 12.74 16.01
N ALA A 219 6.95 12.48 14.96
CA ALA A 219 6.47 12.44 13.58
C ALA A 219 5.53 11.24 13.35
N VAL A 220 5.86 10.06 13.89
CA VAL A 220 5.01 8.87 13.83
C VAL A 220 3.69 9.11 14.57
N ASP A 221 3.74 9.65 15.79
CA ASP A 221 2.55 9.97 16.58
C ASP A 221 1.65 10.98 15.84
N ALA A 222 2.23 12.02 15.29
CA ALA A 222 1.50 13.04 14.52
C ALA A 222 0.92 12.49 13.23
N ALA A 223 1.65 11.63 12.49
CA ALA A 223 1.20 11.04 11.25
C ALA A 223 0.00 10.09 11.46
N ILE A 224 0.02 9.29 12.52
CA ILE A 224 -1.08 8.39 12.86
C ILE A 224 -2.33 9.20 13.26
N CYS A 225 -2.18 10.26 14.04
CA CYS A 225 -3.29 11.17 14.37
C CYS A 225 -3.82 11.91 13.14
N PHE A 226 -2.93 12.37 12.26
CA PHE A 226 -3.28 13.02 10.99
C PHE A 226 -4.16 12.12 10.13
N LEU A 227 -3.79 10.85 9.95
CA LEU A 227 -4.57 9.87 9.21
C LEU A 227 -5.94 9.59 9.85
N ALA A 228 -6.02 9.63 11.19
CA ALA A 228 -7.28 9.43 11.90
C ALA A 228 -8.37 10.44 11.52
N HIS A 229 -8.00 11.61 11.01
CA HIS A 229 -8.92 12.67 10.60
C HIS A 229 -9.28 12.66 9.11
N THR A 230 -8.80 11.67 8.36
CA THR A 230 -9.22 11.52 6.97
C THR A 230 -10.67 11.05 6.87
N PRO A 231 -11.41 11.41 5.80
CA PRO A 231 -12.78 10.93 5.57
C PRO A 231 -12.83 9.44 5.19
N ALA A 232 -11.69 8.80 5.00
CA ALA A 232 -11.60 7.38 4.68
C ALA A 232 -12.36 6.53 5.72
N PRO A 233 -13.26 5.61 5.33
CA PRO A 233 -14.02 4.78 6.27
C PRO A 233 -13.13 3.80 7.03
N LEU A 234 -12.03 3.39 6.42
CA LEU A 234 -11.02 2.52 7.02
C LEU A 234 -9.67 3.24 7.10
N VAL A 235 -9.06 3.19 8.28
CA VAL A 235 -7.70 3.66 8.49
C VAL A 235 -6.92 2.56 9.17
N LEU A 236 -5.83 2.13 8.57
CA LEU A 236 -4.94 1.12 9.12
C LEU A 236 -3.67 1.77 9.65
N VAL A 237 -3.19 1.22 10.75
CA VAL A 237 -1.87 1.52 11.30
C VAL A 237 -1.07 0.22 11.27
N PRO A 238 -0.03 0.11 10.45
CA PRO A 238 0.87 -1.03 10.49
C PRO A 238 1.45 -1.25 11.88
N VAL A 239 1.64 -2.50 12.26
CA VAL A 239 2.18 -2.84 13.59
C VAL A 239 3.57 -2.24 13.77
N GLU A 240 4.36 -2.22 12.72
CA GLU A 240 5.69 -1.62 12.70
C GLU A 240 5.63 -0.12 13.09
N ASP A 241 4.69 0.62 12.52
CA ASP A 241 4.51 2.04 12.83
C ASP A 241 3.90 2.24 14.22
N ALA A 242 2.97 1.36 14.63
CA ALA A 242 2.42 1.37 15.99
C ALA A 242 3.51 1.16 17.06
N LEU A 243 4.51 0.33 16.76
CA LEU A 243 5.66 0.07 17.62
C LEU A 243 6.80 1.08 17.45
N GLY A 244 6.81 1.87 16.38
CA GLY A 244 7.91 2.78 16.04
C GLY A 244 9.15 2.04 15.56
N LEU A 245 8.99 0.89 14.91
CA LEU A 245 10.12 0.11 14.39
C LEU A 245 10.72 0.78 13.15
N GLU A 246 12.03 0.63 13.00
CA GLU A 246 12.77 1.22 11.89
C GLU A 246 12.87 0.30 10.67
N GLU A 247 12.93 -0.99 10.92
CA GLU A 247 13.20 -1.99 9.89
C GLU A 247 11.98 -2.32 9.03
N GLN A 248 12.16 -2.23 7.73
CA GLN A 248 11.15 -2.59 6.73
C GLN A 248 10.91 -4.10 6.69
N THR A 249 9.64 -4.50 6.58
CA THR A 249 9.24 -5.92 6.59
C THR A 249 9.63 -6.63 5.30
N ASN A 250 9.40 -6.00 4.16
CA ASN A 250 9.70 -6.53 2.84
C ASN A 250 10.32 -5.46 1.94
N MET A 251 11.33 -5.84 1.18
CA MET A 251 11.94 -5.02 0.15
C MET A 251 11.67 -5.66 -1.20
N PRO A 252 10.74 -5.09 -2.01
CA PRO A 252 10.36 -5.65 -3.30
C PRO A 252 11.54 -5.80 -4.25
N GLY A 253 11.54 -6.91 -5.01
CA GLY A 253 12.61 -7.23 -5.95
C GLY A 253 13.89 -7.82 -5.35
N ILE A 254 13.96 -7.92 -4.02
CA ILE A 254 15.12 -8.51 -3.30
C ILE A 254 14.70 -9.86 -2.71
N VAL A 255 15.51 -10.90 -2.91
CA VAL A 255 15.19 -12.26 -2.42
C VAL A 255 16.07 -12.67 -1.24
N GLU A 256 17.38 -12.45 -1.30
CA GLU A 256 18.33 -13.02 -0.35
C GLU A 256 19.04 -11.99 0.53
N THR A 257 19.34 -10.81 0.02
CA THR A 257 20.21 -9.82 0.68
C THR A 257 19.50 -8.97 1.73
N HIS A 258 18.15 -8.95 1.74
CA HIS A 258 17.32 -8.36 2.79
C HIS A 258 16.53 -9.47 3.49
N PRO A 259 16.35 -9.45 4.81
CA PRO A 259 15.64 -10.50 5.55
C PRO A 259 14.11 -10.36 5.42
N ASN A 260 13.62 -10.35 4.18
CA ASN A 260 12.19 -10.25 3.86
C ASN A 260 11.38 -11.30 4.61
N TRP A 261 10.32 -10.86 5.33
CA TRP A 261 9.38 -11.72 6.07
C TRP A 261 10.01 -12.59 7.16
N ARG A 262 11.26 -12.30 7.59
CA ARG A 262 12.01 -13.10 8.57
C ARG A 262 12.18 -12.40 9.91
N ARG A 263 11.89 -11.10 9.97
CA ARG A 263 11.99 -10.34 11.21
C ARG A 263 10.86 -10.73 12.15
N ARG A 264 11.16 -10.77 13.43
CA ARG A 264 10.17 -11.00 14.49
C ARG A 264 9.99 -9.71 15.27
N TYR A 265 8.76 -9.48 15.71
CA TYR A 265 8.50 -8.39 16.63
C TYR A 265 9.19 -8.64 17.99
N PRO A 266 9.60 -7.57 18.69
CA PRO A 266 10.18 -7.69 20.02
C PRO A 266 9.09 -8.08 21.05
N GLY A 267 9.37 -9.10 21.86
CA GLY A 267 8.50 -9.49 22.95
C GLY A 267 7.37 -10.47 22.59
N ASP A 268 6.45 -10.67 23.55
CA ASP A 268 5.31 -11.56 23.41
C ASP A 268 4.21 -10.90 22.56
N SER A 269 3.61 -11.67 21.67
CA SER A 269 2.51 -11.21 20.82
C SER A 269 1.27 -10.76 21.61
N ALA A 270 1.03 -11.33 22.79
CA ALA A 270 -0.10 -10.97 23.65
C ALA A 270 0.03 -9.56 24.26
N THR A 271 1.26 -9.07 24.46
CA THR A 271 1.56 -7.77 25.11
C THR A 271 2.30 -6.81 24.18
N LEU A 272 2.38 -7.14 22.91
CA LEU A 272 3.19 -6.42 21.92
C LEU A 272 2.91 -4.91 21.85
N LEU A 273 1.65 -4.53 21.98
CA LEU A 273 1.18 -3.14 21.91
C LEU A 273 0.99 -2.45 23.27
N ASP A 274 1.37 -3.12 24.38
CA ASP A 274 1.15 -2.61 25.74
C ASP A 274 2.25 -1.65 26.21
N SER A 275 3.29 -1.41 25.38
CA SER A 275 4.30 -0.41 25.72
C SER A 275 3.64 0.97 25.93
N PRO A 276 4.15 1.82 26.85
CA PRO A 276 3.58 3.15 27.07
C PRO A 276 3.48 4.00 25.81
N ALA A 277 4.46 3.90 24.90
CA ALA A 277 4.47 4.62 23.64
C ALA A 277 3.38 4.11 22.67
N SER A 278 3.30 2.81 22.46
CA SER A 278 2.30 2.20 21.57
C SER A 278 0.88 2.41 22.08
N SER A 279 0.65 2.17 23.38
CA SER A 279 -0.65 2.39 24.03
C SER A 279 -1.12 3.83 23.92
N ARG A 280 -0.25 4.82 24.18
CA ARG A 280 -0.55 6.24 24.02
C ARG A 280 -0.90 6.58 22.56
N ARG A 281 -0.10 6.10 21.61
CA ARG A 281 -0.27 6.31 20.16
C ARG A 281 -1.62 5.79 19.68
N LEU A 282 -1.96 4.56 20.02
CA LEU A 282 -3.22 3.93 19.64
C LEU A 282 -4.44 4.56 20.33
N ALA A 283 -4.30 4.97 21.61
CA ALA A 283 -5.37 5.68 22.30
C ALA A 283 -5.64 7.06 21.67
N SER A 284 -4.60 7.80 21.31
CA SER A 284 -4.71 9.08 20.60
C SER A 284 -5.36 8.92 19.24
N PHE A 285 -4.95 7.90 18.47
CA PHE A 285 -5.59 7.55 17.20
C PHE A 285 -7.08 7.25 17.36
N ALA A 286 -7.43 6.39 18.31
CA ALA A 286 -8.81 6.01 18.55
C ALA A 286 -9.69 7.20 18.98
N GLN A 287 -9.15 8.10 19.80
CA GLN A 287 -9.84 9.34 20.21
C GLN A 287 -10.04 10.29 19.02
N ALA A 288 -9.01 10.52 18.21
CA ALA A 288 -9.08 11.35 17.02
C ALA A 288 -10.14 10.81 16.03
N ARG A 289 -10.18 9.50 15.85
CA ARG A 289 -11.15 8.83 14.97
C ARG A 289 -12.60 8.97 15.45
N ARG A 290 -12.85 8.86 16.76
CA ARG A 290 -14.18 9.08 17.34
C ARG A 290 -14.65 10.53 17.15
N ASN A 291 -13.76 11.50 17.38
CA ASN A 291 -14.08 12.91 17.24
C ASN A 291 -14.43 13.27 15.79
N HIS A 292 -13.66 12.75 14.83
CA HIS A 292 -13.92 12.97 13.40
C HIS A 292 -15.28 12.43 12.98
N ARG A 293 -15.63 11.19 13.35
CA ARG A 293 -16.92 10.59 13.05
C ARG A 293 -18.08 11.30 13.72
N GLY A 294 -17.93 11.76 14.95
CA GLY A 294 -18.94 12.52 15.65
C GLY A 294 -19.24 13.90 15.03
N ALA A 295 -18.25 14.51 14.38
CA ALA A 295 -18.44 15.77 13.66
C ALA A 295 -19.14 15.58 12.30
N ALA A 296 -18.93 14.45 11.63
CA ALA A 296 -19.53 14.13 10.34
C ALA A 296 -21.04 13.76 10.43
N HIS A 297 -21.55 13.51 11.63
CA HIS A 297 -22.97 13.18 11.88
C HIS A 297 -23.77 14.33 12.49
N ARG A 298 -23.18 15.52 12.63
CA ARG A 298 -23.88 16.78 13.02
C ARG A 298 -24.04 17.68 11.82
#